data_0b1fbe03d1d11df18ed32c32b0de9f88
#
_entry.id   0b1fbe03d1d11df18ed32c32b0de9f88
#
_cell.length_a   1.000
_cell.length_b   1.000
_cell.length_c   1.000
_cell.angle_alpha   90.00
_cell.angle_beta   90.00
_cell.angle_gamma   90.00
#
_symmetry.space_group_name_H-M   'P 1'
#
loop_
_entity.id
_entity.type
_entity.pdbx_description
1 polymer ?
#
loop_
_entity_poly.entity_id
_entity_poly.type
_entity_poly.pdbx_seq_one_letter_code
_entity_poly.pdbx_strand_id
1 'polypeptide(L)'
;SEYIGQEKAKGNLAVFIAAAKKRGESLDHVLLHGPPGLGKTTLAGIIAQEMGVNIRITSGPAIEKAGDLAALLTNLSEGDILFVDEIHRLNRSVEEILYPAMEDYAIDIIVGKGPSANSIRLDLPHFTLIGATTRAGQLSAPLRDRFGVTLRLELYTPQELAKIVTRSASILNVDIDPTGALEIARRSRG
;
A
#
# COMPACT_ATOMS: atom_id res chain seq x y z
N SER A 1 -23.05 -9.73 10.15
CA SER A 1 -21.79 -9.53 10.85
C SER A 1 -20.65 -9.14 9.91
N GLU A 2 -20.54 -9.76 8.73
CA GLU A 2 -19.51 -9.42 7.73
C GLU A 2 -19.68 -8.00 7.20
N TYR A 3 -20.92 -7.58 6.97
CA TYR A 3 -21.21 -6.22 6.51
C TYR A 3 -20.78 -5.17 7.52
N ILE A 4 -20.96 -5.43 8.80
CA ILE A 4 -20.53 -4.55 9.89
C ILE A 4 -19.00 -4.46 9.92
N GLY A 5 -18.30 -5.56 9.68
CA GLY A 5 -16.84 -5.57 9.60
C GLY A 5 -16.30 -4.72 8.46
N GLN A 6 -16.94 -4.75 7.29
CA GLN A 6 -16.58 -3.92 6.16
C GLN A 6 -16.78 -2.42 6.45
N GLU A 7 -17.92 -2.06 7.00
CA GLU A 7 -18.19 -0.66 7.34
C GLU A 7 -17.19 -0.13 8.36
N LYS A 8 -16.82 -0.94 9.32
CA LYS A 8 -15.80 -0.60 10.31
C LYS A 8 -14.42 -0.40 9.66
N ALA A 9 -14.04 -1.28 8.74
CA ALA A 9 -12.77 -1.17 8.01
C ALA A 9 -12.71 0.10 7.16
N LYS A 10 -13.79 0.42 6.44
CA LYS A 10 -13.91 1.65 5.65
C LYS A 10 -13.79 2.89 6.53
N GLY A 11 -14.51 2.91 7.66
CA GLY A 11 -14.45 4.01 8.59
C GLY A 11 -13.05 4.21 9.15
N ASN A 12 -12.38 3.12 9.50
CA ASN A 12 -11.01 3.16 10.01
C ASN A 12 -10.04 3.73 8.97
N LEU A 13 -10.12 3.30 7.72
CA LEU A 13 -9.24 3.81 6.67
C LEU A 13 -9.41 5.31 6.48
N ALA A 14 -10.65 5.78 6.40
CA ALA A 14 -10.93 7.21 6.26
C ALA A 14 -10.35 8.02 7.43
N VAL A 15 -10.45 7.52 8.65
CA VAL A 15 -9.89 8.15 9.84
C VAL A 15 -8.36 8.20 9.77
N PHE A 16 -7.71 7.11 9.37
CA PHE A 16 -6.24 7.07 9.24
C PHE A 16 -5.75 8.06 8.18
N ILE A 17 -6.42 8.14 7.05
CA ILE A 17 -6.07 9.10 5.98
C ILE A 17 -6.22 10.53 6.49
N ALA A 18 -7.34 10.86 7.11
CA ALA A 18 -7.61 12.19 7.64
C ALA A 18 -6.58 12.59 8.70
N ALA A 19 -6.24 11.68 9.61
CA ALA A 19 -5.26 11.91 10.65
C ALA A 19 -3.86 12.17 10.07
N ALA A 20 -3.45 11.36 9.08
CA ALA A 20 -2.15 11.53 8.42
C ALA A 20 -2.06 12.88 7.70
N LYS A 21 -3.11 13.27 6.97
CA LYS A 21 -3.17 14.59 6.30
C LYS A 21 -3.11 15.73 7.29
N LYS A 22 -3.83 15.62 8.39
CA LYS A 22 -3.84 16.67 9.41
C LYS A 22 -2.48 16.88 10.05
N ARG A 23 -1.72 15.79 10.26
CA ARG A 23 -0.35 15.87 10.80
C ARG A 23 0.69 16.22 9.75
N GLY A 24 0.35 16.19 8.47
CA GLY A 24 1.30 16.35 7.37
C GLY A 24 2.27 15.19 7.25
N GLU A 25 1.87 14.00 7.68
CA GLU A 25 2.67 12.79 7.68
C GLU A 25 2.22 11.81 6.61
N SER A 26 3.08 10.87 6.28
CA SER A 26 2.71 9.73 5.44
C SER A 26 1.73 8.82 6.17
N LEU A 27 0.87 8.15 5.39
CA LEU A 27 -0.01 7.12 5.95
C LEU A 27 0.82 5.92 6.42
N ASP A 28 0.38 5.25 7.48
CA ASP A 28 0.98 3.98 7.89
C ASP A 28 0.87 2.95 6.77
N HIS A 29 1.78 1.97 6.76
CA HIS A 29 1.74 0.89 5.78
C HIS A 29 0.45 0.09 5.91
N VAL A 30 -0.16 -0.25 4.77
CA VAL A 30 -1.49 -0.85 4.68
C VAL A 30 -1.41 -2.21 4.00
N LEU A 31 -2.02 -3.22 4.61
CA LEU A 31 -2.19 -4.54 3.99
C LEU A 31 -3.66 -4.71 3.60
N LEU A 32 -3.88 -4.95 2.32
CA LEU A 32 -5.20 -5.27 1.77
C LEU A 32 -5.26 -6.75 1.46
N HIS A 33 -6.23 -7.46 2.01
CA HIS A 33 -6.37 -8.88 1.73
C HIS A 33 -7.83 -9.24 1.41
N GLY A 34 -7.97 -10.28 0.62
CA GLY A 34 -9.27 -10.74 0.18
C GLY A 34 -9.19 -11.44 -1.18
N PRO A 35 -10.29 -12.05 -1.64
CA PRO A 35 -10.32 -12.75 -2.93
C PRO A 35 -9.92 -11.84 -4.10
N PRO A 36 -9.43 -12.42 -5.23
CA PRO A 36 -9.07 -11.62 -6.40
C PRO A 36 -10.28 -10.90 -7.00
N GLY A 37 -10.04 -9.79 -7.69
CA GLY A 37 -11.08 -9.04 -8.37
C GLY A 37 -11.89 -8.12 -7.47
N LEU A 38 -11.36 -7.73 -6.30
CA LEU A 38 -12.09 -6.95 -5.29
C LEU A 38 -11.75 -5.46 -5.22
N GLY A 39 -11.03 -4.93 -6.19
CA GLY A 39 -10.73 -3.51 -6.19
C GLY A 39 -9.57 -3.10 -5.30
N LYS A 40 -8.63 -4.00 -4.97
CA LYS A 40 -7.46 -3.67 -4.15
C LYS A 40 -6.60 -2.60 -4.82
N THR A 41 -6.33 -2.75 -6.11
CA THR A 41 -5.58 -1.77 -6.91
C THR A 41 -6.32 -0.44 -6.97
N THR A 42 -7.63 -0.49 -7.17
CA THR A 42 -8.49 0.70 -7.19
C THR A 42 -8.40 1.46 -5.88
N LEU A 43 -8.52 0.73 -4.78
CA LEU A 43 -8.48 1.34 -3.45
C LEU A 43 -7.12 2.00 -3.20
N ALA A 44 -6.03 1.36 -3.60
CA ALA A 44 -4.70 1.95 -3.49
C ALA A 44 -4.59 3.25 -4.29
N GLY A 45 -5.14 3.29 -5.51
CA GLY A 45 -5.19 4.50 -6.32
C GLY A 45 -6.00 5.61 -5.68
N ILE A 46 -7.12 5.26 -5.05
CA ILE A 46 -7.97 6.21 -4.32
C ILE A 46 -7.20 6.80 -3.14
N ILE A 47 -6.50 5.96 -2.39
CA ILE A 47 -5.69 6.42 -1.26
C ILE A 47 -4.62 7.41 -1.73
N ALA A 48 -3.94 7.11 -2.83
CA ALA A 48 -2.93 7.99 -3.40
C ALA A 48 -3.52 9.34 -3.80
N GLN A 49 -4.67 9.33 -4.43
CA GLN A 49 -5.38 10.54 -4.84
C GLN A 49 -5.77 11.39 -3.63
N GLU A 50 -6.34 10.77 -2.60
CA GLU A 50 -6.75 11.45 -1.37
C GLU A 50 -5.56 12.03 -0.61
N MET A 51 -4.42 11.34 -0.62
CA MET A 51 -3.19 11.84 0.00
C MET A 51 -2.45 12.86 -0.86
N GLY A 52 -2.84 13.02 -2.12
CA GLY A 52 -2.19 13.95 -3.03
C GLY A 52 -0.77 13.52 -3.41
N VAL A 53 -0.52 12.22 -3.50
CA VAL A 53 0.81 11.67 -3.78
C VAL A 53 0.78 10.76 -5.00
N ASN A 54 1.95 10.45 -5.53
CA ASN A 54 2.09 9.51 -6.64
C ASN A 54 2.03 8.06 -6.14
N ILE A 55 1.61 7.17 -7.01
CA ILE A 55 1.60 5.73 -6.74
C ILE A 55 2.44 5.00 -7.78
N ARG A 56 3.28 4.07 -7.29
CA ARG A 56 3.99 3.10 -8.12
C ARG A 56 3.33 1.75 -7.91
N ILE A 57 2.96 1.08 -8.99
CA ILE A 57 2.29 -0.22 -8.94
C ILE A 57 3.26 -1.29 -9.43
N THR A 58 3.44 -2.32 -8.62
CA THR A 58 4.25 -3.48 -8.94
C THR A 58 3.60 -4.74 -8.35
N SER A 59 4.30 -5.86 -8.43
CA SER A 59 3.83 -7.13 -7.85
C SER A 59 4.99 -7.89 -7.21
N GLY A 60 4.66 -8.81 -6.30
CA GLY A 60 5.66 -9.68 -5.71
C GLY A 60 6.51 -10.40 -6.75
N PRO A 61 5.89 -11.08 -7.74
CA PRO A 61 6.64 -11.75 -8.80
C PRO A 61 7.51 -10.83 -9.65
N ALA A 62 7.14 -9.56 -9.81
CA ALA A 62 7.91 -8.60 -10.61
C ALA A 62 9.19 -8.15 -9.90
N ILE A 63 9.25 -8.30 -8.58
CA ILE A 63 10.44 -7.95 -7.78
C ILE A 63 11.24 -9.24 -7.56
N GLU A 64 12.15 -9.53 -8.46
CA GLU A 64 12.91 -10.80 -8.45
C GLU A 64 14.09 -10.76 -7.49
N LYS A 65 14.75 -9.61 -7.38
CA LYS A 65 15.99 -9.42 -6.61
C LYS A 65 15.88 -8.24 -5.67
N ALA A 66 16.73 -8.25 -4.65
CA ALA A 66 16.85 -7.12 -3.72
C ALA A 66 17.14 -5.79 -4.45
N GLY A 67 17.96 -5.83 -5.51
CA GLY A 67 18.26 -4.66 -6.32
C GLY A 67 17.04 -4.06 -7.02
N ASP A 68 16.09 -4.90 -7.44
CA ASP A 68 14.85 -4.42 -8.05
C ASP A 68 14.03 -3.60 -7.06
N LEU A 69 13.93 -4.08 -5.83
CA LEU A 69 13.23 -3.36 -4.78
C LEU A 69 13.96 -2.06 -4.42
N ALA A 70 15.29 -2.11 -4.28
CA ALA A 70 16.09 -0.93 -3.99
C ALA A 70 15.89 0.16 -5.05
N ALA A 71 15.85 -0.21 -6.32
CA ALA A 71 15.61 0.73 -7.42
C ALA A 71 14.23 1.38 -7.32
N LEU A 72 13.20 0.60 -6.98
CA LEU A 72 11.84 1.14 -6.78
C LEU A 72 11.81 2.13 -5.61
N LEU A 73 12.38 1.76 -4.49
CA LEU A 73 12.34 2.57 -3.27
C LEU A 73 13.13 3.88 -3.41
N THR A 74 14.30 3.84 -4.05
CA THR A 74 15.12 5.04 -4.22
C THR A 74 14.54 6.03 -5.23
N ASN A 75 13.61 5.60 -6.06
CA ASN A 75 12.91 6.46 -7.03
C ASN A 75 11.61 7.06 -6.50
N LEU A 76 11.22 6.75 -5.28
CA LEU A 76 10.05 7.35 -4.65
C LEU A 76 10.35 8.75 -4.16
N SER A 77 9.33 9.59 -4.12
CA SER A 77 9.38 10.90 -3.47
C SER A 77 8.68 10.84 -2.12
N GLU A 78 8.90 11.84 -1.29
CA GLU A 78 8.30 11.92 0.04
C GLU A 78 6.79 11.77 -0.01
N GLY A 79 6.27 10.84 0.77
CA GLY A 79 4.83 10.56 0.85
C GLY A 79 4.28 9.63 -0.22
N ASP A 80 5.07 9.27 -1.24
CA ASP A 80 4.60 8.40 -2.32
C ASP A 80 4.15 7.03 -1.82
N ILE A 81 3.32 6.38 -2.61
CA ILE A 81 2.82 5.04 -2.32
C ILE A 81 3.48 4.03 -3.26
N LEU A 82 3.98 2.96 -2.68
CA LEU A 82 4.39 1.76 -3.41
C LEU A 82 3.33 0.68 -3.20
N PHE A 83 2.64 0.30 -4.27
CA PHE A 83 1.64 -0.77 -4.24
C PHE A 83 2.28 -2.06 -4.75
N VAL A 84 2.24 -3.11 -3.94
CA VAL A 84 2.78 -4.42 -4.29
C VAL A 84 1.65 -5.44 -4.27
N ASP A 85 1.18 -5.83 -5.45
CA ASP A 85 0.19 -6.89 -5.57
C ASP A 85 0.84 -8.26 -5.34
N GLU A 86 0.07 -9.22 -4.89
CA GLU A 86 0.55 -10.57 -4.55
C GLU A 86 1.83 -10.51 -3.68
N ILE A 87 1.81 -9.69 -2.64
CA ILE A 87 2.98 -9.44 -1.80
C ILE A 87 3.48 -10.72 -1.11
N HIS A 88 2.60 -11.71 -0.92
CA HIS A 88 2.97 -13.01 -0.35
C HIS A 88 3.96 -13.79 -1.24
N ARG A 89 4.15 -13.38 -2.50
CA ARG A 89 5.06 -14.02 -3.45
C ARG A 89 6.45 -13.38 -3.51
N LEU A 90 6.75 -12.45 -2.63
CA LEU A 90 8.10 -11.93 -2.49
C LEU A 90 9.03 -13.03 -1.99
N ASN A 91 10.22 -13.12 -2.55
CA ASN A 91 11.22 -14.05 -2.02
C ASN A 91 11.85 -13.48 -0.74
N ARG A 92 12.54 -14.33 0.01
CA ARG A 92 13.08 -13.98 1.31
C ARG A 92 14.13 -12.87 1.24
N SER A 93 14.98 -12.88 0.22
CA SER A 93 16.02 -11.86 0.09
C SER A 93 15.43 -10.47 -0.13
N VAL A 94 14.31 -10.39 -0.84
CA VAL A 94 13.57 -9.14 -1.05
C VAL A 94 12.89 -8.69 0.24
N GLU A 95 12.25 -9.61 0.97
CA GLU A 95 11.63 -9.29 2.25
C GLU A 95 12.63 -8.72 3.25
N GLU A 96 13.85 -9.26 3.28
CA GLU A 96 14.91 -8.79 4.19
C GLU A 96 15.32 -7.33 3.92
N ILE A 97 15.24 -6.88 2.68
CA ILE A 97 15.47 -5.48 2.32
C ILE A 97 14.23 -4.63 2.67
N LEU A 98 13.06 -5.20 2.52
CA LEU A 98 11.79 -4.48 2.74
C LEU A 98 11.59 -4.13 4.21
N TYR A 99 11.99 -4.99 5.14
CA TYR A 99 11.76 -4.76 6.57
C TYR A 99 12.37 -3.44 7.07
N PRO A 100 13.68 -3.19 6.91
CA PRO A 100 14.24 -1.91 7.36
C PRO A 100 13.69 -0.73 6.57
N ALA A 101 13.33 -0.93 5.30
CA ALA A 101 12.73 0.13 4.51
C ALA A 101 11.39 0.57 5.11
N MET A 102 10.57 -0.37 5.58
CA MET A 102 9.29 -0.07 6.21
C MET A 102 9.44 0.54 7.60
N GLU A 103 10.37 0.04 8.40
CA GLU A 103 10.54 0.46 9.79
C GLU A 103 11.34 1.75 9.92
N ASP A 104 12.48 1.80 9.24
CA ASP A 104 13.48 2.86 9.44
C ASP A 104 13.62 3.79 8.24
N TYR A 105 12.89 3.53 7.16
CA TYR A 105 13.03 4.26 5.90
C TYR A 105 14.47 4.32 5.44
N ALA A 106 15.12 3.17 5.46
CA ALA A 106 16.50 3.00 5.05
C ALA A 106 16.74 1.60 4.49
N ILE A 107 17.70 1.48 3.61
CA ILE A 107 18.16 0.18 3.09
C ILE A 107 19.66 0.10 3.21
N ASP A 108 20.18 -1.10 3.41
CA ASP A 108 21.59 -1.37 3.40
C ASP A 108 22.02 -1.92 2.04
N ILE A 109 22.99 -1.29 1.41
CA ILE A 109 23.53 -1.71 0.13
C ILE A 109 24.94 -2.20 0.34
N ILE A 110 25.27 -3.36 -0.22
CA ILE A 110 26.62 -3.92 -0.19
C ILE A 110 27.38 -3.37 -1.39
N VAL A 111 28.50 -2.68 -1.13
CA VAL A 111 29.38 -2.14 -2.16
C VAL A 111 30.70 -2.88 -2.10
N GLY A 112 31.17 -3.35 -3.25
CA GLY A 112 32.42 -4.11 -3.36
C GLY A 112 32.17 -5.62 -3.34
N LYS A 113 33.27 -6.38 -3.42
CA LYS A 113 33.26 -7.84 -3.48
C LYS A 113 34.24 -8.43 -2.47
N GLY A 114 33.90 -9.62 -1.95
CA GLY A 114 34.76 -10.38 -1.06
C GLY A 114 35.00 -9.70 0.30
N PRO A 115 36.16 -9.94 0.92
CA PRO A 115 36.43 -9.44 2.26
C PRO A 115 36.47 -7.91 2.40
N SER A 116 36.60 -7.19 1.29
CA SER A 116 36.59 -5.73 1.27
C SER A 116 35.22 -5.14 1.03
N ALA A 117 34.18 -5.95 0.96
CA ALA A 117 32.82 -5.44 0.78
C ALA A 117 32.35 -4.63 2.00
N ASN A 118 31.81 -3.45 1.74
CA ASN A 118 31.27 -2.58 2.76
C ASN A 118 29.75 -2.46 2.60
N SER A 119 29.06 -2.35 3.74
CA SER A 119 27.63 -2.04 3.76
C SER A 119 27.47 -0.53 3.88
N ILE A 120 26.65 0.04 3.01
CA ILE A 120 26.31 1.46 3.02
C ILE A 120 24.81 1.57 3.29
N ARG A 121 24.45 2.38 4.29
CA ARG A 121 23.07 2.69 4.60
C ARG A 121 22.61 3.87 3.74
N LEU A 122 21.53 3.68 2.98
CA LEU A 122 20.85 4.73 2.25
C LEU A 122 19.54 5.09 2.92
N ASP A 123 19.36 6.37 3.21
CA ASP A 123 18.09 6.86 3.69
C ASP A 123 17.10 7.00 2.54
N LEU A 124 15.87 6.62 2.79
CA LEU A 124 14.77 6.68 1.84
C LEU A 124 13.82 7.82 2.19
N PRO A 125 13.11 8.39 1.21
CA PRO A 125 11.96 9.23 1.52
C PRO A 125 10.94 8.44 2.33
N HIS A 126 10.18 9.09 3.20
CA HIS A 126 9.05 8.44 3.86
C HIS A 126 8.01 8.09 2.81
N PHE A 127 7.63 6.84 2.76
CA PHE A 127 6.67 6.30 1.80
C PHE A 127 5.64 5.43 2.51
N THR A 128 4.56 5.12 1.83
CA THR A 128 3.59 4.15 2.32
C THR A 128 3.62 2.92 1.43
N LEU A 129 3.84 1.76 2.04
CA LEU A 129 3.69 0.49 1.36
C LEU A 129 2.25 0.04 1.47
N ILE A 130 1.61 -0.21 0.34
CA ILE A 130 0.31 -0.87 0.31
C ILE A 130 0.54 -2.25 -0.31
N GLY A 131 0.46 -3.28 0.51
CA GLY A 131 0.55 -4.67 0.07
C GLY A 131 -0.84 -5.23 -0.19
N ALA A 132 -0.98 -6.02 -1.24
CA ALA A 132 -2.22 -6.72 -1.54
C ALA A 132 -1.95 -8.22 -1.63
N THR A 133 -2.85 -9.01 -1.07
CA THR A 133 -2.74 -10.46 -1.11
C THR A 133 -4.11 -11.12 -1.12
N THR A 134 -4.21 -12.21 -1.88
CA THR A 134 -5.37 -13.09 -1.82
C THR A 134 -5.23 -14.15 -0.72
N ARG A 135 -4.03 -14.28 -0.15
CA ARG A 135 -3.67 -15.35 0.78
C ARG A 135 -2.90 -14.81 1.99
N ALA A 136 -3.62 -14.09 2.85
CA ALA A 136 -3.02 -13.50 4.05
C ALA A 136 -2.30 -14.52 4.93
N GLY A 137 -2.79 -15.77 4.97
CA GLY A 137 -2.14 -16.84 5.73
C GLY A 137 -0.79 -17.28 5.19
N GLN A 138 -0.44 -16.95 3.94
CA GLN A 138 0.86 -17.23 3.34
C GLN A 138 1.87 -16.11 3.53
N LEU A 139 1.42 -14.97 4.06
CA LEU A 139 2.31 -13.87 4.37
C LEU A 139 3.12 -14.23 5.62
N SER A 140 4.43 -13.98 5.58
CA SER A 140 5.28 -14.23 6.75
C SER A 140 4.84 -13.36 7.92
N ALA A 141 4.94 -13.89 9.14
CA ALA A 141 4.57 -13.13 10.34
C ALA A 141 5.39 -11.83 10.47
N PRO A 142 6.71 -11.86 10.23
CA PRO A 142 7.50 -10.62 10.29
C PRO A 142 7.00 -9.54 9.34
N LEU A 143 6.60 -9.90 8.13
CA LEU A 143 6.08 -8.92 7.17
C LEU A 143 4.70 -8.43 7.59
N ARG A 144 3.82 -9.35 8.01
CA ARG A 144 2.47 -8.99 8.47
C ARG A 144 2.50 -8.00 9.61
N ASP A 145 3.39 -8.20 10.57
CA ASP A 145 3.48 -7.39 11.78
C ASP A 145 3.94 -5.95 11.50
N ARG A 146 4.52 -5.71 10.32
CA ARG A 146 5.01 -4.38 9.94
C ARG A 146 3.94 -3.49 9.30
N PHE A 147 2.77 -4.03 9.03
CA PHE A 147 1.65 -3.24 8.54
C PHE A 147 0.87 -2.66 9.72
N GLY A 148 0.74 -1.33 9.75
CA GLY A 148 -0.02 -0.64 10.80
C GLY A 148 -1.53 -0.73 10.60
N VAL A 149 -1.97 -0.96 9.36
CA VAL A 149 -3.37 -1.07 9.00
C VAL A 149 -3.56 -2.34 8.19
N THR A 150 -4.52 -3.17 8.57
CA THR A 150 -4.88 -4.38 7.82
C THR A 150 -6.37 -4.32 7.51
N LEU A 151 -6.71 -4.39 6.23
CA LEU A 151 -8.09 -4.33 5.76
C LEU A 151 -8.45 -5.60 5.01
N ARG A 152 -9.50 -6.26 5.47
CA ARG A 152 -10.09 -7.38 4.74
C ARG A 152 -11.14 -6.83 3.79
N LEU A 153 -10.96 -7.12 2.50
CA LEU A 153 -11.91 -6.71 1.47
C LEU A 153 -12.79 -7.89 1.08
N GLU A 154 -14.04 -7.59 0.82
CA GLU A 154 -15.00 -8.51 0.25
C GLU A 154 -15.41 -7.99 -1.13
N LEU A 155 -16.24 -8.75 -1.87
CA LEU A 155 -16.67 -8.31 -3.18
C LEU A 155 -17.46 -7.00 -3.11
N TYR A 156 -16.92 -5.97 -3.76
CA TYR A 156 -17.58 -4.68 -3.90
C TYR A 156 -18.21 -4.56 -5.27
N THR A 157 -19.47 -4.11 -5.31
CA THR A 157 -20.07 -3.65 -6.55
C THR A 157 -19.47 -2.29 -6.93
N PRO A 158 -19.57 -1.85 -8.20
CA PRO A 158 -19.17 -0.50 -8.57
C PRO A 158 -19.83 0.58 -7.71
N GLN A 159 -21.08 0.38 -7.32
CA GLN A 159 -21.81 1.31 -6.46
C GLN A 159 -21.23 1.38 -5.05
N GLU A 160 -20.80 0.25 -4.50
CA GLU A 160 -20.16 0.22 -3.19
C GLU A 160 -18.79 0.89 -3.21
N LEU A 161 -17.99 0.65 -4.25
CA LEU A 161 -16.70 1.34 -4.44
C LEU A 161 -16.89 2.85 -4.58
N ALA A 162 -17.91 3.27 -5.32
CA ALA A 162 -18.23 4.69 -5.46
C ALA A 162 -18.59 5.34 -4.12
N LYS A 163 -19.32 4.64 -3.26
CA LYS A 163 -19.64 5.11 -1.91
C LYS A 163 -18.38 5.27 -1.05
N ILE A 164 -17.43 4.35 -1.14
CA ILE A 164 -16.16 4.46 -0.41
C ILE A 164 -15.42 5.72 -0.83
N VAL A 165 -15.31 5.95 -2.14
CA VAL A 165 -14.65 7.15 -2.69
C VAL A 165 -15.34 8.42 -2.21
N THR A 166 -16.66 8.49 -2.34
CA THR A 166 -17.44 9.67 -1.96
C THR A 166 -17.33 9.95 -0.46
N ARG A 167 -17.39 8.92 0.37
CA ARG A 167 -17.27 9.05 1.82
C ARG A 167 -15.88 9.56 2.23
N SER A 168 -14.83 9.01 1.64
CA SER A 168 -13.46 9.47 1.91
C SER A 168 -13.30 10.94 1.54
N ALA A 169 -13.80 11.34 0.38
CA ALA A 169 -13.78 12.73 -0.08
C ALA A 169 -14.54 13.65 0.88
N SER A 170 -15.72 13.24 1.34
CA SER A 170 -16.53 14.01 2.29
C SER A 170 -15.81 14.23 3.62
N ILE A 171 -15.19 13.19 4.18
CA ILE A 171 -14.44 13.28 5.44
C ILE A 171 -13.24 14.21 5.32
N LEU A 172 -12.61 14.25 4.13
CA LEU A 172 -11.42 15.06 3.87
C LEU A 172 -11.75 16.45 3.30
N ASN A 173 -13.03 16.82 3.20
CA ASN A 173 -13.50 18.06 2.57
C ASN A 173 -13.06 18.18 1.11
N VAL A 174 -13.09 17.10 0.38
CA VAL A 174 -12.78 17.04 -1.05
C VAL A 174 -14.07 16.78 -1.82
N ASP A 175 -14.37 17.64 -2.82
CA ASP A 175 -15.53 17.45 -3.69
C ASP A 175 -15.18 16.44 -4.78
N ILE A 176 -15.92 15.32 -4.81
CA ILE A 176 -15.86 14.36 -5.91
C ILE A 176 -17.28 14.23 -6.46
N ASP A 177 -17.43 14.42 -7.79
CA ASP A 177 -18.68 14.18 -8.47
C ASP A 177 -19.06 12.68 -8.31
N PRO A 178 -20.26 12.36 -7.80
CA PRO A 178 -20.70 10.98 -7.65
C PRO A 178 -20.67 10.17 -8.97
N THR A 179 -20.92 10.81 -10.10
CA THR A 179 -20.83 10.17 -11.42
C THR A 179 -19.39 9.80 -11.74
N GLY A 180 -18.45 10.68 -11.44
CA GLY A 180 -17.02 10.40 -11.61
C GLY A 180 -16.54 9.29 -10.72
N ALA A 181 -16.97 9.24 -9.46
CA ALA A 181 -16.63 8.17 -8.53
C ALA A 181 -17.13 6.81 -9.03
N LEU A 182 -18.34 6.73 -9.55
CA LEU A 182 -18.92 5.50 -10.11
C LEU A 182 -18.14 5.06 -11.35
N GLU A 183 -17.75 5.99 -12.20
CA GLU A 183 -16.97 5.71 -13.41
C GLU A 183 -15.59 5.14 -13.04
N ILE A 184 -14.92 5.70 -12.06
CA ILE A 184 -13.65 5.19 -11.55
C ILE A 184 -13.82 3.76 -11.05
N ALA A 185 -14.86 3.49 -10.28
CA ALA A 185 -15.13 2.17 -9.73
C ALA A 185 -15.41 1.13 -10.82
N ARG A 186 -16.13 1.50 -11.88
CA ARG A 186 -16.43 0.60 -13.00
C ARG A 186 -15.21 0.24 -13.84
N ARG A 187 -14.27 1.16 -14.00
CA ARG A 187 -13.05 0.94 -14.77
C ARG A 187 -12.03 0.10 -14.02
N SER A 188 -12.23 -0.06 -12.73
CA SER A 188 -11.28 -0.74 -11.86
C SER A 188 -11.80 -2.12 -11.53
N ARG A 189 -11.22 -3.15 -12.16
CA ARG A 189 -11.54 -4.52 -11.86
C ARG A 189 -10.50 -5.10 -10.93
N GLY A 190 -10.81 -5.10 -9.66
CA GLY A 190 -9.97 -5.73 -8.66
C GLY A 190 -8.74 -4.94 -8.29
#